data_71836fbdddb4023ff8fa63dc98fb6ff8
#
_entry.id   71836fbdddb4023ff8fa63dc98fb6ff8
#
_cell.length_a   1.000
_cell.length_b   1.000
_cell.length_c   1.000
_cell.angle_alpha   90.00
_cell.angle_beta   90.00
_cell.angle_gamma   90.00
#
_symmetry.space_group_name_H-M   'P 1'
#
loop_
_entity.id
_entity.type
_entity.pdbx_description
1 polymer ?
#
loop_
_entity_poly.entity_id
_entity_poly.type
_entity_poly.pdbx_seq_one_letter_code
_entity_poly.pdbx_strand_id
1 'polypeptide(L)'
;MSYLNLDEELDIYKEDKVYFHLPDYHGHFRLNYLIATLLKEEPDVFYPDVAIGSVYGTFPSAIWNGGRVIFGGLASRDDMMQCYKAFNDLGIPLRHTFTNSLITEKLCYDAYCNEIMEHGHDGLNQVLVNAPDLEKYISENYPKYPILSSTTKRIRSVENAQRELEKGYALVVLDYDLNRNPDIFMMDNPGRFEILINAYCVDDCPRRVNHYKSMAQDQIHFGHVPMENPEEEIGPCEYIGDDFWTAMSNRRNTLKVEEIYGFYRENGFKHFKIEGRTTNDFDVLESYMYYMIRPECRDSVRLRMLRRMFLEQQAGPQQIMVMTPEQIKDLQDKGQIQFNPNGGPSLDEMLAQSQNTSNCQNCDGSCEGGCSCGGNH
;
A
#
# COMPACT_ATOMS: atom_id res chain seq x y z
N MET A 1 27.57 20.39 3.48
CA MET A 1 26.97 20.61 2.14
C MET A 1 25.85 19.61 2.02
N SER A 2 24.66 20.06 1.69
CA SER A 2 23.54 19.14 1.41
C SER A 2 23.85 18.41 0.11
N TYR A 3 23.81 17.09 0.12
CA TYR A 3 23.91 16.25 -1.08
C TYR A 3 22.53 16.09 -1.77
N LEU A 4 21.49 16.55 -1.10
CA LEU A 4 20.16 16.71 -1.67
C LEU A 4 20.11 18.10 -2.29
N ASN A 5 19.83 18.20 -3.56
CA ASN A 5 20.00 19.47 -4.30
C ASN A 5 18.75 19.83 -5.10
N LEU A 6 17.57 19.73 -4.46
CA LEU A 6 16.30 20.10 -5.06
C LEU A 6 15.73 21.31 -4.33
N ASP A 7 16.11 22.50 -4.80
CA ASP A 7 15.53 23.77 -4.33
C ASP A 7 14.17 24.09 -4.99
N GLU A 8 13.79 23.32 -6.03
CA GLU A 8 12.58 23.54 -6.81
C GLU A 8 11.64 22.31 -6.76
N GLU A 9 10.37 22.56 -7.07
CA GLU A 9 9.37 21.53 -7.26
C GLU A 9 9.72 20.64 -8.47
N LEU A 10 9.50 19.33 -8.37
CA LEU A 10 9.72 18.41 -9.49
C LEU A 10 8.82 18.77 -10.67
N ASP A 11 9.36 18.69 -11.89
CA ASP A 11 8.66 19.06 -13.13
C ASP A 11 7.30 18.37 -13.26
N ILE A 12 7.19 17.12 -12.82
CA ILE A 12 5.94 16.34 -12.85
C ILE A 12 4.85 16.89 -11.92
N TYR A 13 5.18 17.81 -11.00
CA TYR A 13 4.25 18.40 -10.03
C TYR A 13 4.02 19.90 -10.22
N LYS A 14 4.58 20.50 -11.28
CA LYS A 14 4.43 21.94 -11.56
C LYS A 14 3.02 22.37 -11.94
N GLU A 15 2.19 21.43 -12.43
CA GLU A 15 0.78 21.72 -12.72
C GLU A 15 -0.02 21.94 -11.44
N ASP A 16 -1.05 22.79 -11.52
CA ASP A 16 -1.99 23.00 -10.43
C ASP A 16 -3.04 21.88 -10.40
N LYS A 17 -2.62 20.72 -9.87
CA LYS A 17 -3.40 19.49 -9.73
C LYS A 17 -3.52 19.08 -8.27
N VAL A 18 -4.45 18.19 -8.01
CA VAL A 18 -4.58 17.44 -6.74
C VAL A 18 -3.93 16.08 -6.95
N TYR A 19 -2.68 15.93 -6.51
CA TYR A 19 -1.89 14.73 -6.70
C TYR A 19 -2.15 13.71 -5.60
N PHE A 20 -2.77 12.58 -5.95
CA PHE A 20 -2.90 11.45 -5.04
C PHE A 20 -1.72 10.49 -5.20
N HIS A 21 -1.17 10.03 -4.07
CA HIS A 21 -0.12 9.02 -4.01
C HIS A 21 -0.74 7.71 -3.56
N LEU A 22 -0.78 6.73 -4.46
CA LEU A 22 -1.51 5.49 -4.28
C LEU A 22 -0.65 4.42 -3.59
N PRO A 23 -1.23 3.56 -2.71
CA PRO A 23 -0.47 2.57 -1.98
C PRO A 23 -0.15 1.33 -2.80
N ASP A 24 1.01 0.75 -2.52
CA ASP A 24 1.47 -0.60 -2.89
C ASP A 24 1.42 -0.93 -4.38
N TYR A 25 2.44 -0.46 -5.12
CA TYR A 25 2.57 -0.71 -6.56
C TYR A 25 2.71 -2.20 -6.92
N HIS A 26 3.10 -3.06 -5.96
CA HIS A 26 3.22 -4.49 -6.19
C HIS A 26 1.98 -5.24 -5.67
N GLY A 27 1.59 -5.06 -4.40
CA GLY A 27 0.46 -5.75 -3.80
C GLY A 27 -0.89 -5.37 -4.43
N HIS A 28 -1.09 -4.08 -4.72
CA HIS A 28 -2.30 -3.57 -5.37
C HIS A 28 -2.06 -3.23 -6.86
N PHE A 29 -1.11 -3.91 -7.51
CA PHE A 29 -0.70 -3.61 -8.89
C PHE A 29 -1.87 -3.43 -9.83
N ARG A 30 -2.76 -4.43 -9.88
CA ARG A 30 -3.89 -4.43 -10.80
C ARG A 30 -4.88 -3.30 -10.52
N LEU A 31 -5.24 -3.09 -9.25
CA LEU A 31 -6.14 -2.01 -8.85
C LEU A 31 -5.57 -0.64 -9.22
N ASN A 32 -4.31 -0.40 -8.89
CA ASN A 32 -3.61 0.85 -9.21
C ASN A 32 -3.52 1.10 -10.72
N TYR A 33 -3.22 0.06 -11.50
CA TYR A 33 -3.17 0.17 -12.96
C TYR A 33 -4.53 0.47 -13.57
N LEU A 34 -5.59 -0.18 -13.07
CA LEU A 34 -6.95 0.05 -13.56
C LEU A 34 -7.45 1.46 -13.25
N ILE A 35 -7.21 1.99 -12.04
CA ILE A 35 -7.62 3.36 -11.68
C ILE A 35 -6.83 4.40 -12.45
N ALA A 36 -5.53 4.16 -12.68
CA ALA A 36 -4.69 5.04 -13.49
C ALA A 36 -5.13 5.08 -14.97
N THR A 37 -5.47 3.93 -15.52
CA THR A 37 -6.03 3.82 -16.87
C THR A 37 -7.38 4.53 -16.96
N LEU A 38 -8.26 4.33 -15.98
CA LEU A 38 -9.56 4.99 -15.93
C LEU A 38 -9.42 6.52 -15.89
N LEU A 39 -8.48 7.04 -15.11
CA LEU A 39 -8.23 8.49 -15.05
C LEU A 39 -7.83 9.05 -16.41
N LYS A 40 -7.04 8.31 -17.17
CA LYS A 40 -6.62 8.70 -18.52
C LYS A 40 -7.77 8.63 -19.54
N GLU A 41 -8.60 7.58 -19.45
CA GLU A 41 -9.68 7.31 -20.42
C GLU A 41 -10.94 8.13 -20.14
N GLU A 42 -11.29 8.32 -18.89
CA GLU A 42 -12.55 8.95 -18.44
C GLU A 42 -12.30 9.96 -17.30
N PRO A 43 -11.53 11.03 -17.54
CA PRO A 43 -11.20 12.01 -16.48
C PRO A 43 -12.44 12.66 -15.84
N ASP A 44 -13.54 12.74 -16.57
CA ASP A 44 -14.78 13.39 -16.12
C ASP A 44 -15.48 12.67 -14.97
N VAL A 45 -15.17 11.39 -14.69
CA VAL A 45 -15.74 10.70 -13.52
C VAL A 45 -15.00 11.03 -12.23
N PHE A 46 -13.82 11.66 -12.32
CA PHE A 46 -13.02 12.10 -11.18
C PHE A 46 -13.40 13.51 -10.74
N TYR A 47 -13.03 13.87 -9.50
CA TYR A 47 -13.06 15.28 -9.11
C TYR A 47 -12.17 16.11 -10.05
N PRO A 48 -12.45 17.41 -10.23
CA PRO A 48 -11.62 18.27 -11.05
C PRO A 48 -10.16 18.27 -10.61
N ASP A 49 -9.26 18.33 -11.59
CA ASP A 49 -7.81 18.47 -11.39
C ASP A 49 -7.14 17.31 -10.65
N VAL A 50 -7.81 16.17 -10.49
CA VAL A 50 -7.19 14.95 -9.95
C VAL A 50 -6.06 14.48 -10.85
N ALA A 51 -4.95 14.12 -10.21
CA ALA A 51 -3.84 13.44 -10.85
C ALA A 51 -3.29 12.34 -9.92
N ILE A 52 -2.68 11.31 -10.49
CA ILE A 52 -1.92 10.32 -9.73
C ILE A 52 -0.46 10.77 -9.72
N GLY A 53 -0.01 11.24 -8.56
CA GLY A 53 1.35 11.77 -8.39
C GLY A 53 2.41 10.67 -8.32
N SER A 54 2.08 9.51 -7.78
CA SER A 54 2.93 8.32 -7.77
C SER A 54 2.15 7.10 -7.30
N VAL A 55 2.70 5.91 -7.54
CA VAL A 55 2.32 4.71 -6.80
C VAL A 55 3.48 4.32 -5.89
N TYR A 56 3.28 4.37 -4.56
CA TYR A 56 4.34 4.12 -3.61
C TYR A 56 4.27 2.69 -3.03
N GLY A 57 5.41 2.10 -2.72
CA GLY A 57 5.47 0.74 -2.18
C GLY A 57 6.88 0.17 -2.20
N THR A 58 6.95 -1.14 -2.16
CA THR A 58 8.19 -1.89 -2.29
C THR A 58 7.92 -3.23 -2.94
N PHE A 59 8.94 -3.85 -3.52
CA PHE A 59 8.89 -5.27 -3.81
C PHE A 59 9.06 -6.07 -2.52
N PRO A 60 8.43 -7.27 -2.41
CA PRO A 60 8.51 -8.09 -1.20
C PRO A 60 9.95 -8.37 -0.79
N SER A 61 10.18 -8.49 0.50
CA SER A 61 11.47 -8.83 1.10
C SER A 61 12.63 -7.84 0.90
N ALA A 62 12.39 -6.64 0.35
CA ALA A 62 13.39 -5.58 0.29
C ALA A 62 13.70 -5.07 1.70
N ILE A 63 14.92 -5.27 2.20
CA ILE A 63 15.30 -4.93 3.59
C ILE A 63 15.32 -3.42 3.86
N TRP A 64 15.43 -2.58 2.82
CA TRP A 64 15.37 -1.12 2.98
C TRP A 64 13.94 -0.60 3.22
N ASN A 65 12.92 -1.43 2.99
CA ASN A 65 11.54 -1.06 3.26
C ASN A 65 11.29 -0.83 4.76
N GLY A 66 10.42 0.13 5.07
CA GLY A 66 9.99 0.44 6.44
C GLY A 66 8.56 0.94 6.52
N GLY A 67 8.08 1.17 7.75
CA GLY A 67 6.72 1.63 8.02
C GLY A 67 5.63 0.58 7.87
N ARG A 68 5.89 -0.51 7.17
CA ARG A 68 5.10 -1.75 7.09
C ARG A 68 6.07 -2.88 6.78
N VAL A 69 5.77 -4.06 7.30
CA VAL A 69 6.54 -5.27 6.99
C VAL A 69 5.93 -5.90 5.74
N ILE A 70 6.73 -6.07 4.69
CA ILE A 70 6.30 -6.65 3.41
C ILE A 70 7.16 -7.86 3.12
N PHE A 71 6.53 -9.03 3.21
CA PHE A 71 7.15 -10.31 2.98
C PHE A 71 6.64 -10.98 1.70
N GLY A 72 7.38 -11.95 1.24
CA GLY A 72 7.06 -12.77 0.10
C GLY A 72 8.31 -13.39 -0.50
N GLY A 73 8.18 -14.07 -1.63
CA GLY A 73 9.33 -14.39 -2.47
C GLY A 73 9.94 -13.11 -3.04
N LEU A 74 11.21 -13.18 -3.46
CA LEU A 74 11.80 -12.08 -4.20
C LEU A 74 11.04 -11.90 -5.52
N ALA A 75 10.71 -10.67 -5.87
CA ALA A 75 10.17 -10.37 -7.19
C ALA A 75 11.22 -10.71 -8.24
N SER A 76 10.79 -11.35 -9.33
CA SER A 76 11.66 -11.59 -10.46
C SER A 76 12.00 -10.27 -11.17
N ARG A 77 13.06 -10.27 -11.94
CA ARG A 77 13.41 -9.13 -12.79
C ARG A 77 12.27 -8.75 -13.74
N ASP A 78 11.59 -9.75 -14.30
CA ASP A 78 10.48 -9.53 -15.24
C ASP A 78 9.29 -8.88 -14.53
N ASP A 79 8.98 -9.30 -13.28
CA ASP A 79 7.93 -8.66 -12.46
C ASP A 79 8.27 -7.20 -12.14
N MET A 80 9.53 -6.92 -11.76
CA MET A 80 10.00 -5.57 -11.53
C MET A 80 9.84 -4.70 -12.78
N MET A 81 10.33 -5.19 -13.92
CA MET A 81 10.25 -4.46 -15.18
C MET A 81 8.82 -4.25 -15.65
N GLN A 82 7.92 -5.21 -15.40
CA GLN A 82 6.49 -5.06 -15.68
C GLN A 82 5.89 -3.94 -14.85
N CYS A 83 6.20 -3.88 -13.55
CA CYS A 83 5.71 -2.81 -12.67
C CYS A 83 6.21 -1.43 -13.14
N TYR A 84 7.50 -1.28 -13.40
CA TYR A 84 8.07 -0.02 -13.90
C TYR A 84 7.39 0.40 -15.21
N LYS A 85 7.37 -0.51 -16.19
CA LYS A 85 6.80 -0.22 -17.51
C LYS A 85 5.32 0.19 -17.42
N ALA A 86 4.52 -0.53 -16.66
CA ALA A 86 3.07 -0.29 -16.56
C ALA A 86 2.75 1.13 -16.09
N PHE A 87 3.45 1.62 -15.09
CA PHE A 87 3.18 2.95 -14.53
C PHE A 87 3.97 4.06 -15.23
N ASN A 88 5.24 3.81 -15.60
CA ASN A 88 6.06 4.83 -16.26
C ASN A 88 5.56 5.13 -17.68
N ASP A 89 4.98 4.15 -18.43
CA ASP A 89 4.30 4.40 -19.71
C ASP A 89 3.06 5.34 -19.56
N LEU A 90 2.51 5.44 -18.36
CA LEU A 90 1.45 6.39 -18.01
C LEU A 90 1.99 7.73 -17.47
N GLY A 91 3.31 7.89 -17.39
CA GLY A 91 3.95 9.06 -16.78
C GLY A 91 3.87 9.08 -15.25
N ILE A 92 3.54 7.95 -14.61
CA ILE A 92 3.36 7.85 -13.16
C ILE A 92 4.63 7.22 -12.56
N PRO A 93 5.34 7.91 -11.65
CA PRO A 93 6.51 7.36 -10.98
C PRO A 93 6.14 6.24 -10.00
N LEU A 94 6.96 5.20 -9.94
CA LEU A 94 7.03 4.34 -8.76
C LEU A 94 7.84 5.06 -7.67
N ARG A 95 7.36 4.97 -6.44
CA ARG A 95 8.01 5.59 -5.28
C ARG A 95 8.36 4.52 -4.25
N HIS A 96 9.63 4.16 -4.18
CA HIS A 96 10.12 3.14 -3.26
C HIS A 96 10.05 3.61 -1.80
N THR A 97 9.49 2.78 -0.93
CA THR A 97 9.39 3.07 0.51
C THR A 97 10.60 2.54 1.26
N PHE A 98 11.79 3.01 0.93
CA PHE A 98 13.06 2.62 1.57
C PHE A 98 13.26 3.39 2.87
N THR A 99 12.27 3.24 3.76
CA THR A 99 12.08 4.04 4.96
C THR A 99 12.47 3.30 6.24
N ASN A 100 13.22 2.21 6.13
CA ASN A 100 13.77 1.48 7.26
C ASN A 100 14.83 2.35 7.97
N SER A 101 14.53 2.73 9.20
CA SER A 101 15.40 3.61 9.99
C SER A 101 16.66 2.93 10.53
N LEU A 102 16.77 1.60 10.40
CA LEU A 102 17.87 0.80 10.93
C LEU A 102 18.90 0.42 9.87
N ILE A 103 18.79 0.93 8.66
CA ILE A 103 19.77 0.69 7.61
C ILE A 103 21.05 1.44 7.93
N THR A 104 22.13 0.67 8.10
CA THR A 104 23.49 1.15 8.27
C THR A 104 24.27 1.08 6.98
N GLU A 105 25.45 1.70 6.92
CA GLU A 105 26.34 1.68 5.76
C GLU A 105 26.51 0.25 5.17
N LYS A 106 26.69 -0.75 6.03
CA LYS A 106 26.85 -2.15 5.61
C LYS A 106 25.60 -2.69 4.89
N LEU A 107 24.40 -2.32 5.35
CA LEU A 107 23.12 -2.78 4.79
C LEU A 107 22.75 -2.04 3.50
N CYS A 108 23.42 -0.94 3.19
CA CYS A 108 23.27 -0.25 1.89
C CYS A 108 23.75 -1.11 0.71
N TYR A 109 24.58 -2.11 0.94
CA TYR A 109 25.10 -3.00 -0.11
C TYR A 109 24.24 -4.25 -0.34
N ASP A 110 22.99 -4.26 0.13
CA ASP A 110 22.05 -5.36 -0.17
C ASP A 110 21.81 -5.48 -1.68
N ALA A 111 22.10 -6.66 -2.22
CA ALA A 111 22.09 -6.88 -3.67
C ALA A 111 20.70 -6.71 -4.27
N TYR A 112 19.65 -7.18 -3.58
CA TYR A 112 18.28 -7.13 -4.08
C TYR A 112 17.72 -5.70 -4.08
N CYS A 113 17.96 -4.94 -3.01
CA CYS A 113 17.56 -3.54 -2.96
C CYS A 113 18.28 -2.69 -4.01
N ASN A 114 19.57 -2.97 -4.27
CA ASN A 114 20.32 -2.30 -5.34
C ASN A 114 19.79 -2.69 -6.74
N GLU A 115 19.42 -3.96 -6.97
CA GLU A 115 18.81 -4.39 -8.23
C GLU A 115 17.50 -3.63 -8.49
N ILE A 116 16.65 -3.45 -7.48
CA ILE A 116 15.43 -2.63 -7.57
C ILE A 116 15.76 -1.21 -8.03
N MET A 117 16.76 -0.58 -7.40
CA MET A 117 17.16 0.79 -7.75
C MET A 117 17.71 0.89 -9.18
N GLU A 118 18.52 -0.07 -9.61
CA GLU A 118 19.12 -0.09 -10.95
C GLU A 118 18.06 -0.14 -12.06
N HIS A 119 17.00 -0.93 -11.87
CA HIS A 119 15.93 -1.05 -12.86
C HIS A 119 15.08 0.21 -13.03
N GLY A 120 14.91 1.01 -12.00
CA GLY A 120 14.10 2.23 -12.04
C GLY A 120 14.92 3.53 -12.13
N HIS A 121 16.25 3.45 -12.41
CA HIS A 121 17.15 4.62 -12.42
C HIS A 121 17.05 5.42 -13.73
N ASP A 122 15.86 5.90 -14.05
CA ASP A 122 15.53 6.65 -15.28
C ASP A 122 15.30 8.16 -15.07
N GLY A 123 15.12 8.60 -13.82
CA GLY A 123 14.84 9.99 -13.45
C GLY A 123 13.35 10.30 -13.23
N LEU A 124 12.43 9.36 -13.54
CA LEU A 124 11.01 9.51 -13.22
C LEU A 124 10.69 8.98 -11.83
N ASN A 125 11.25 7.80 -11.49
CA ASN A 125 10.96 7.11 -10.26
C ASN A 125 11.58 7.81 -9.03
N GLN A 126 11.00 7.58 -7.85
CA GLN A 126 11.30 8.35 -6.63
C GLN A 126 11.59 7.40 -5.47
N VAL A 127 12.22 7.93 -4.42
CA VAL A 127 12.49 7.16 -3.20
C VAL A 127 12.18 7.95 -1.93
N LEU A 128 11.41 7.34 -1.02
CA LEU A 128 11.23 7.80 0.35
C LEU A 128 12.33 7.20 1.21
N VAL A 129 13.04 8.04 1.98
CA VAL A 129 14.15 7.58 2.82
C VAL A 129 13.99 8.07 4.25
N ASN A 130 14.50 7.30 5.22
CA ASN A 130 14.57 7.67 6.63
C ASN A 130 16.00 7.59 7.18
N ALA A 131 16.74 6.51 6.90
CA ALA A 131 18.09 6.32 7.44
C ALA A 131 19.10 7.23 6.75
N PRO A 132 19.92 8.01 7.50
CA PRO A 132 20.90 8.91 6.91
C PRO A 132 21.97 8.21 6.06
N ASP A 133 22.42 7.01 6.46
CA ASP A 133 23.41 6.25 5.69
C ASP A 133 22.84 5.84 4.32
N LEU A 134 21.57 5.38 4.30
CA LEU A 134 20.91 5.00 3.06
C LEU A 134 20.65 6.22 2.18
N GLU A 135 20.25 7.35 2.77
CA GLU A 135 20.04 8.60 2.06
C GLU A 135 21.30 9.06 1.33
N LYS A 136 22.43 9.07 2.05
CA LYS A 136 23.73 9.38 1.48
C LYS A 136 24.09 8.39 0.37
N TYR A 137 23.97 7.10 0.63
CA TYR A 137 24.28 6.04 -0.33
C TYR A 137 23.49 6.20 -1.64
N ILE A 138 22.17 6.41 -1.54
CA ILE A 138 21.32 6.61 -2.71
C ILE A 138 21.68 7.88 -3.47
N SER A 139 21.93 8.99 -2.77
CA SER A 139 22.31 10.25 -3.43
C SER A 139 23.63 10.15 -4.22
N GLU A 140 24.57 9.34 -3.75
CA GLU A 140 25.88 9.13 -4.39
C GLU A 140 25.83 8.12 -5.54
N ASN A 141 25.06 7.03 -5.40
CA ASN A 141 25.06 5.92 -6.36
C ASN A 141 23.88 5.95 -7.35
N TYR A 142 22.76 6.59 -6.97
CA TYR A 142 21.54 6.68 -7.77
C TYR A 142 21.04 8.12 -7.89
N PRO A 143 21.86 9.07 -8.41
CA PRO A 143 21.58 10.51 -8.37
C PRO A 143 20.38 10.95 -9.20
N LYS A 144 19.83 10.09 -10.04
CA LYS A 144 18.61 10.38 -10.80
C LYS A 144 17.32 10.22 -10.00
N TYR A 145 17.38 9.54 -8.83
CA TYR A 145 16.20 9.43 -7.99
C TYR A 145 15.98 10.70 -7.16
N PRO A 146 14.86 11.40 -7.33
CA PRO A 146 14.43 12.38 -6.34
C PRO A 146 14.23 11.73 -4.98
N ILE A 147 14.86 12.27 -3.95
CA ILE A 147 14.76 11.76 -2.58
C ILE A 147 13.70 12.54 -1.82
N LEU A 148 12.80 11.83 -1.15
CA LEU A 148 11.71 12.36 -0.36
C LEU A 148 11.88 12.01 1.12
N SER A 149 11.52 12.95 1.99
CA SER A 149 11.50 12.70 3.45
C SER A 149 10.27 11.89 3.84
N SER A 150 10.48 10.85 4.65
CA SER A 150 9.44 9.87 4.99
C SER A 150 8.56 10.27 6.18
N THR A 151 7.28 9.86 6.17
CA THR A 151 6.37 9.89 7.33
C THR A 151 6.97 9.21 8.57
N THR A 152 7.80 8.16 8.39
CA THR A 152 8.43 7.43 9.51
C THR A 152 9.45 8.27 10.28
N LYS A 153 9.89 9.39 9.74
CA LYS A 153 10.71 10.38 10.47
C LYS A 153 9.89 11.13 11.53
N ARG A 154 8.57 11.06 11.47
CA ARG A 154 7.66 11.70 12.41
C ARG A 154 7.90 13.21 12.58
N ILE A 155 7.78 13.91 11.48
CA ILE A 155 7.91 15.37 11.44
C ILE A 155 6.63 15.99 12.02
N ARG A 156 6.67 16.38 13.30
CA ARG A 156 5.51 16.78 14.11
C ARG A 156 5.44 18.27 14.43
N SER A 157 6.26 19.09 13.80
CA SER A 157 6.17 20.55 13.91
C SER A 157 6.46 21.21 12.57
N VAL A 158 5.91 22.41 12.39
CA VAL A 158 6.12 23.22 11.19
C VAL A 158 7.60 23.56 11.02
N GLU A 159 8.29 23.92 12.10
CA GLU A 159 9.71 24.26 12.06
C GLU A 159 10.58 23.08 11.64
N ASN A 160 10.22 21.86 12.09
CA ASN A 160 10.93 20.66 11.67
C ASN A 160 10.65 20.34 10.20
N ALA A 161 9.41 20.54 9.74
CA ALA A 161 9.04 20.33 8.35
C ALA A 161 9.78 21.29 7.41
N GLN A 162 9.87 22.56 7.76
CA GLN A 162 10.63 23.56 7.00
C GLN A 162 12.13 23.21 6.97
N ARG A 163 12.71 22.82 8.10
CA ARG A 163 14.11 22.37 8.16
C ARG A 163 14.39 21.13 7.31
N GLU A 164 13.42 20.19 7.22
CA GLU A 164 13.56 19.06 6.30
C GLU A 164 13.56 19.52 4.84
N LEU A 165 12.66 20.43 4.48
CA LEU A 165 12.61 20.97 3.12
C LEU A 165 13.92 21.69 2.75
N GLU A 166 14.50 22.47 3.67
CA GLU A 166 15.77 23.16 3.50
C GLU A 166 16.98 22.22 3.28
N LYS A 167 16.86 20.96 3.67
CA LYS A 167 17.87 19.94 3.34
C LYS A 167 17.91 19.55 1.86
N GLY A 168 16.89 19.93 1.08
CA GLY A 168 16.79 19.67 -0.35
C GLY A 168 16.00 18.41 -0.72
N TYR A 169 15.11 17.92 0.14
CA TYR A 169 14.17 16.86 -0.25
C TYR A 169 13.19 17.35 -1.31
N ALA A 170 12.87 16.49 -2.27
CA ALA A 170 11.90 16.82 -3.31
C ALA A 170 10.49 17.09 -2.75
N LEU A 171 10.07 16.27 -1.79
CA LEU A 171 8.86 16.43 -1.00
C LEU A 171 9.14 16.01 0.45
N VAL A 172 8.40 16.60 1.39
CA VAL A 172 8.44 16.25 2.80
C VAL A 172 7.08 15.70 3.21
N VAL A 173 7.02 14.44 3.66
CA VAL A 173 5.77 13.84 4.15
C VAL A 173 5.60 14.17 5.62
N LEU A 174 4.56 14.93 5.94
CA LEU A 174 4.24 15.32 7.30
C LEU A 174 3.75 14.12 8.12
N ASP A 175 3.99 14.17 9.43
CA ASP A 175 3.31 13.25 10.36
C ASP A 175 1.81 13.59 10.36
N TYR A 176 0.96 12.58 10.25
CA TYR A 176 -0.49 12.76 10.19
C TYR A 176 -1.12 13.29 11.50
N ASP A 177 -0.36 13.32 12.61
CA ASP A 177 -0.78 14.05 13.81
C ASP A 177 -0.79 15.58 13.60
N LEU A 178 -0.16 16.07 12.52
CA LEU A 178 -0.24 17.48 12.10
C LEU A 178 -1.49 17.79 11.27
N ASN A 179 -2.21 16.78 10.80
CA ASN A 179 -3.46 17.01 10.10
C ASN A 179 -4.40 17.86 10.98
N ARG A 180 -4.95 18.92 10.40
CA ARG A 180 -5.79 19.92 11.11
C ARG A 180 -5.06 20.77 12.17
N ASN A 181 -3.73 20.72 12.25
CA ASN A 181 -2.99 21.73 12.98
C ASN A 181 -3.00 23.03 12.16
N PRO A 182 -3.54 24.15 12.67
CA PRO A 182 -3.63 25.38 11.90
C PRO A 182 -2.28 25.95 11.49
N ASP A 183 -1.21 25.62 12.20
CA ASP A 183 0.14 26.14 11.91
C ASP A 183 0.69 25.62 10.57
N ILE A 184 0.21 24.47 10.06
CA ILE A 184 0.64 23.96 8.75
C ILE A 184 0.25 24.88 7.60
N PHE A 185 -0.83 25.67 7.75
CA PHE A 185 -1.30 26.62 6.74
C PHE A 185 -0.48 27.92 6.70
N MET A 186 0.47 28.06 7.64
CA MET A 186 1.43 29.19 7.66
C MET A 186 2.80 28.78 7.08
N MET A 187 2.91 27.55 6.55
CA MET A 187 4.16 27.04 5.99
C MET A 187 4.49 27.69 4.66
N ASP A 188 5.78 27.96 4.43
CA ASP A 188 6.28 28.34 3.12
C ASP A 188 6.27 27.14 2.17
N ASN A 189 5.94 27.37 0.89
CA ASN A 189 5.91 26.35 -0.16
C ASN A 189 5.02 25.12 0.18
N PRO A 190 3.75 25.29 0.54
CA PRO A 190 2.87 24.19 0.94
C PRO A 190 2.74 23.09 -0.12
N GLY A 191 2.95 23.41 -1.41
CA GLY A 191 3.01 22.44 -2.50
C GLY A 191 4.20 21.46 -2.44
N ARG A 192 5.13 21.62 -1.50
CA ARG A 192 6.26 20.72 -1.27
C ARG A 192 6.05 19.80 -0.05
N PHE A 193 4.86 19.84 0.54
CA PHE A 193 4.51 18.96 1.66
C PHE A 193 3.40 17.98 1.26
N GLU A 194 3.58 16.73 1.69
CA GLU A 194 2.64 15.64 1.43
C GLU A 194 1.87 15.29 2.71
N ILE A 195 0.55 15.23 2.59
CA ILE A 195 -0.38 14.95 3.68
C ILE A 195 -0.88 13.50 3.57
N LEU A 196 -0.70 12.69 4.61
CA LEU A 196 -1.32 11.37 4.71
C LEU A 196 -2.77 11.54 5.18
N ILE A 197 -3.76 11.18 4.35
CA ILE A 197 -5.14 11.63 4.51
C ILE A 197 -6.08 10.66 5.24
N ASN A 198 -5.70 9.39 5.36
CA ASN A 198 -6.53 8.32 5.93
C ASN A 198 -5.73 7.35 6.80
N ALA A 199 -4.86 7.87 7.68
CA ALA A 199 -4.02 7.03 8.51
C ALA A 199 -4.84 6.10 9.40
N TYR A 200 -4.54 4.79 9.36
CA TYR A 200 -5.22 3.79 10.20
C TYR A 200 -4.77 3.83 11.67
N CYS A 201 -3.59 4.38 11.93
CA CYS A 201 -3.10 4.51 13.29
C CYS A 201 -3.86 5.60 14.06
N VAL A 202 -4.02 5.40 15.37
CA VAL A 202 -4.68 6.39 16.24
C VAL A 202 -3.84 7.66 16.38
N ASP A 203 -4.52 8.76 16.68
CA ASP A 203 -3.90 10.05 16.94
C ASP A 203 -2.94 9.94 18.13
N ASP A 204 -1.82 10.63 18.06
CA ASP A 204 -0.80 10.73 19.12
C ASP A 204 -0.39 9.40 19.76
N CYS A 205 -0.41 8.30 19.00
CA CYS A 205 -0.07 6.98 19.50
C CYS A 205 1.32 6.98 20.17
N PRO A 206 1.41 6.69 21.49
CA PRO A 206 2.69 6.71 22.22
C PRO A 206 3.63 5.59 21.79
N ARG A 207 3.10 4.51 21.21
CA ARG A 207 3.84 3.33 20.78
C ARG A 207 4.43 3.46 19.37
N ARG A 208 4.07 4.49 18.61
CA ARG A 208 4.37 4.60 17.17
C ARG A 208 5.85 4.53 16.85
N VAL A 209 6.71 5.17 17.65
CA VAL A 209 8.17 5.15 17.45
C VAL A 209 8.73 3.73 17.56
N ASN A 210 8.37 3.04 18.65
CA ASN A 210 8.82 1.67 18.88
C ASN A 210 8.22 0.71 17.85
N HIS A 211 6.96 0.94 17.46
CA HIS A 211 6.31 0.15 16.42
C HIS A 211 7.03 0.28 15.07
N TYR A 212 7.43 1.49 14.66
CA TYR A 212 8.23 1.65 13.44
C TYR A 212 9.60 0.99 13.53
N LYS A 213 10.26 1.02 14.70
CA LYS A 213 11.52 0.30 14.91
C LYS A 213 11.33 -1.21 14.84
N SER A 214 10.31 -1.76 15.50
CA SER A 214 10.00 -3.20 15.44
C SER A 214 9.77 -3.64 14.00
N MET A 215 8.90 -2.94 13.26
CA MET A 215 8.69 -3.25 11.84
C MET A 215 9.96 -3.15 11.00
N ALA A 216 10.85 -2.21 11.32
CA ALA A 216 12.13 -2.08 10.63
C ALA A 216 13.07 -3.27 10.93
N GLN A 217 13.09 -3.75 12.18
CA GLN A 217 13.84 -4.94 12.59
C GLN A 217 13.28 -6.19 11.91
N ASP A 218 11.95 -6.40 11.96
CA ASP A 218 11.29 -7.54 11.34
C ASP A 218 11.59 -7.61 9.84
N GLN A 219 11.60 -6.47 9.16
CA GLN A 219 11.91 -6.39 7.73
C GLN A 219 13.35 -6.82 7.40
N ILE A 220 14.32 -6.47 8.26
CA ILE A 220 15.73 -6.86 8.09
C ILE A 220 15.92 -8.35 8.39
N HIS A 221 15.27 -8.86 9.43
CA HIS A 221 15.53 -10.20 9.95
C HIS A 221 14.62 -11.28 9.37
N PHE A 222 13.67 -10.93 8.54
CA PHE A 222 12.76 -11.91 7.95
C PHE A 222 13.50 -12.99 7.17
N GLY A 223 13.39 -14.24 7.64
CA GLY A 223 14.08 -15.41 7.08
C GLY A 223 15.54 -15.58 7.53
N HIS A 224 16.09 -14.66 8.29
CA HIS A 224 17.44 -14.69 8.82
C HIS A 224 17.41 -14.56 10.34
N VAL A 225 17.49 -15.68 11.05
CA VAL A 225 17.73 -15.80 12.51
C VAL A 225 16.73 -15.05 13.41
N PRO A 226 16.06 -15.73 14.36
CA PRO A 226 15.27 -15.09 15.41
C PRO A 226 16.18 -14.13 16.21
N MET A 227 15.68 -12.95 16.54
CA MET A 227 16.40 -12.02 17.43
C MET A 227 16.57 -12.67 18.80
N GLU A 228 17.82 -12.71 19.31
CA GLU A 228 18.11 -13.24 20.64
C GLU A 228 17.52 -12.39 21.77
N ASN A 229 17.24 -11.12 21.53
CA ASN A 229 16.55 -10.23 22.46
C ASN A 229 15.70 -9.23 21.65
N PRO A 230 14.39 -9.47 21.46
CA PRO A 230 13.50 -8.42 20.97
C PRO A 230 13.48 -7.30 22.02
N GLU A 231 13.96 -6.11 21.68
CA GLU A 231 13.71 -4.94 22.52
C GLU A 231 12.20 -4.81 22.71
N GLU A 232 11.70 -5.06 23.91
CA GLU A 232 10.31 -5.07 24.34
C GLU A 232 9.34 -5.54 23.26
N GLU A 233 8.88 -6.77 23.39
CA GLU A 233 7.80 -7.30 22.57
C GLU A 233 6.64 -6.29 22.57
N ILE A 234 6.49 -5.55 21.47
CA ILE A 234 5.37 -4.65 21.33
C ILE A 234 4.17 -5.55 21.10
N GLY A 235 3.48 -5.88 22.19
CA GLY A 235 2.28 -6.69 22.15
C GLY A 235 1.28 -6.21 21.10
N PRO A 236 0.25 -6.99 20.75
CA PRO A 236 -0.70 -6.64 19.71
C PRO A 236 -1.23 -5.22 19.93
N CYS A 237 -1.41 -4.48 18.84
CA CYS A 237 -1.99 -3.14 18.91
C CYS A 237 -3.46 -3.28 19.27
N GLU A 238 -3.87 -2.76 20.41
CA GLU A 238 -5.28 -2.73 20.86
C GLU A 238 -6.19 -1.89 19.93
N TYR A 239 -5.60 -1.14 19.02
CA TYR A 239 -6.28 -0.29 18.04
C TYR A 239 -6.34 -0.93 16.63
N ILE A 240 -5.88 -2.17 16.47
CA ILE A 240 -6.06 -2.93 15.23
C ILE A 240 -7.50 -3.44 15.22
N GLY A 241 -8.22 -3.14 14.14
CA GLY A 241 -9.55 -3.69 13.91
C GLY A 241 -10.56 -2.70 13.37
N ASP A 242 -10.24 -1.41 13.39
CA ASP A 242 -11.09 -0.44 12.72
C ASP A 242 -10.96 -0.61 11.21
N ASP A 243 -12.08 -0.80 10.54
CA ASP A 243 -12.14 -0.70 9.08
C ASP A 243 -11.89 0.74 8.61
N PHE A 244 -11.70 0.91 7.31
CA PHE A 244 -11.47 2.23 6.72
C PHE A 244 -12.56 3.24 7.08
N TRP A 245 -13.82 2.83 7.09
CA TRP A 245 -14.96 3.72 7.35
C TRP A 245 -15.06 4.13 8.81
N THR A 246 -14.79 3.20 9.72
CA THR A 246 -14.69 3.49 11.16
C THR A 246 -13.54 4.46 11.44
N ALA A 247 -12.37 4.23 10.82
CA ALA A 247 -11.24 5.14 10.93
C ALA A 247 -11.59 6.55 10.38
N MET A 248 -12.20 6.63 9.21
CA MET A 248 -12.68 7.88 8.61
C MET A 248 -13.64 8.66 9.51
N SER A 249 -14.54 7.95 10.19
CA SER A 249 -15.57 8.58 11.02
C SER A 249 -15.04 9.08 12.36
N ASN A 250 -14.08 8.37 12.95
CA ASN A 250 -13.71 8.53 14.36
C ASN A 250 -12.31 9.14 14.58
N ARG A 251 -11.44 9.19 13.56
CA ARG A 251 -10.06 9.65 13.72
C ARG A 251 -9.88 11.09 13.30
N ARG A 252 -9.26 11.85 14.21
CA ARG A 252 -8.94 13.26 14.00
C ARG A 252 -7.95 13.48 12.83
N ASN A 253 -7.04 12.54 12.60
CA ASN A 253 -6.02 12.65 11.56
C ASN A 253 -6.54 12.30 10.16
N THR A 254 -7.76 11.77 10.03
CA THR A 254 -8.37 11.49 8.73
C THR A 254 -9.03 12.74 8.17
N LEU A 255 -8.72 13.05 6.91
CA LEU A 255 -9.29 14.19 6.21
C LEU A 255 -10.53 13.80 5.40
N LYS A 256 -11.52 14.69 5.38
CA LYS A 256 -12.67 14.55 4.50
C LYS A 256 -12.35 15.12 3.11
N VAL A 257 -13.12 14.69 2.12
CA VAL A 257 -12.98 15.15 0.73
C VAL A 257 -13.12 16.68 0.63
N GLU A 258 -14.06 17.26 1.35
CA GLU A 258 -14.32 18.70 1.36
C GLU A 258 -13.15 19.49 1.95
N GLU A 259 -12.41 18.89 2.89
CA GLU A 259 -11.20 19.50 3.45
C GLU A 259 -10.09 19.53 2.42
N ILE A 260 -9.92 18.44 1.64
CA ILE A 260 -8.86 18.31 0.62
C ILE A 260 -9.09 19.30 -0.51
N TYR A 261 -10.25 19.24 -1.18
CA TYR A 261 -10.54 20.04 -2.36
C TYR A 261 -10.88 21.52 -2.07
N GLY A 262 -11.31 21.80 -0.85
CA GLY A 262 -11.50 23.15 -0.35
C GLY A 262 -10.25 23.64 0.38
N PHE A 263 -10.26 23.51 1.70
CA PHE A 263 -9.33 24.22 2.58
C PHE A 263 -7.84 23.90 2.35
N TYR A 264 -7.45 22.65 2.14
CA TYR A 264 -6.05 22.30 1.90
C TYR A 264 -5.56 22.83 0.54
N ARG A 265 -6.34 22.61 -0.51
CA ARG A 265 -6.02 23.11 -1.85
C ARG A 265 -5.96 24.65 -1.90
N GLU A 266 -6.92 25.35 -1.29
CA GLU A 266 -6.96 26.79 -1.20
C GLU A 266 -5.73 27.37 -0.49
N ASN A 267 -5.12 26.62 0.43
CA ASN A 267 -3.88 26.99 1.10
C ASN A 267 -2.62 26.44 0.39
N GLY A 268 -2.73 25.98 -0.85
CA GLY A 268 -1.61 25.60 -1.71
C GLY A 268 -1.06 24.18 -1.53
N PHE A 269 -1.70 23.32 -0.72
CA PHE A 269 -1.32 21.92 -0.65
C PHE A 269 -1.79 21.17 -1.89
N LYS A 270 -0.91 20.36 -2.47
CA LYS A 270 -1.17 19.61 -3.70
C LYS A 270 -1.07 18.10 -3.52
N HIS A 271 -0.32 17.60 -2.53
CA HIS A 271 0.08 16.21 -2.41
C HIS A 271 -0.65 15.50 -1.28
N PHE A 272 -1.44 14.47 -1.64
CA PHE A 272 -2.29 13.72 -0.73
C PHE A 272 -2.00 12.24 -0.84
N LYS A 273 -1.50 11.64 0.24
CA LYS A 273 -1.14 10.24 0.29
C LYS A 273 -2.26 9.41 0.88
N ILE A 274 -2.68 8.38 0.15
CA ILE A 274 -3.65 7.40 0.63
C ILE A 274 -2.89 6.25 1.29
N GLU A 275 -3.17 5.95 2.55
CA GLU A 275 -2.69 4.73 3.22
C GLU A 275 -3.46 3.52 2.71
N GLY A 276 -2.80 2.36 2.62
CA GLY A 276 -3.44 1.13 2.16
C GLY A 276 -2.47 -0.04 1.95
N ARG A 277 -1.15 0.14 2.19
CA ARG A 277 -0.22 -1.00 2.16
C ARG A 277 -0.61 -2.01 3.22
N THR A 278 -0.58 -3.31 2.90
CA THR A 278 -1.01 -4.42 3.77
C THR A 278 -2.52 -4.47 4.08
N THR A 279 -3.31 -3.67 3.41
CA THR A 279 -4.77 -3.69 3.44
C THR A 279 -5.31 -4.50 2.23
N ASN A 280 -6.59 -4.82 2.22
CA ASN A 280 -7.21 -5.52 1.10
C ASN A 280 -7.59 -4.55 -0.03
N ASP A 281 -7.75 -5.08 -1.25
CA ASP A 281 -8.09 -4.29 -2.44
C ASP A 281 -9.45 -3.57 -2.33
N PHE A 282 -10.40 -4.09 -1.53
CA PHE A 282 -11.70 -3.45 -1.36
C PHE A 282 -11.61 -2.14 -0.60
N ASP A 283 -10.87 -2.11 0.52
CA ASP A 283 -10.69 -0.91 1.32
C ASP A 283 -9.91 0.17 0.54
N VAL A 284 -8.94 -0.27 -0.26
CA VAL A 284 -8.18 0.64 -1.13
C VAL A 284 -9.08 1.17 -2.25
N LEU A 285 -9.89 0.31 -2.88
CA LEU A 285 -10.87 0.73 -3.90
C LEU A 285 -11.86 1.74 -3.34
N GLU A 286 -12.42 1.48 -2.15
CA GLU A 286 -13.36 2.41 -1.51
C GLU A 286 -12.69 3.74 -1.14
N SER A 287 -11.39 3.71 -0.77
CA SER A 287 -10.61 4.95 -0.58
C SER A 287 -10.53 5.76 -1.88
N TYR A 288 -10.29 5.09 -3.02
CA TYR A 288 -10.27 5.78 -4.32
C TYR A 288 -11.66 6.30 -4.70
N MET A 289 -12.72 5.52 -4.47
CA MET A 289 -14.09 5.97 -4.69
C MET A 289 -14.40 7.21 -3.85
N TYR A 290 -13.98 7.24 -2.59
CA TYR A 290 -14.27 8.34 -1.71
C TYR A 290 -13.49 9.62 -2.06
N TYR A 291 -12.16 9.50 -2.25
CA TYR A 291 -11.28 10.66 -2.42
C TYR A 291 -11.16 11.17 -3.85
N MET A 292 -11.28 10.30 -4.85
CA MET A 292 -10.93 10.65 -6.22
C MET A 292 -12.14 10.73 -7.15
N ILE A 293 -13.21 9.95 -6.88
CA ILE A 293 -14.36 9.82 -7.78
C ILE A 293 -15.51 10.72 -7.33
N ARG A 294 -16.11 11.45 -8.29
CA ARG A 294 -17.30 12.26 -8.04
C ARG A 294 -18.43 11.42 -7.43
N PRO A 295 -19.16 11.92 -6.42
CA PRO A 295 -20.20 11.17 -5.72
C PRO A 295 -21.20 10.48 -6.64
N GLU A 296 -21.66 11.18 -7.68
CA GLU A 296 -22.64 10.70 -8.65
C GLU A 296 -22.10 9.58 -9.56
N CYS A 297 -20.77 9.42 -9.67
CA CYS A 297 -20.13 8.41 -10.51
C CYS A 297 -19.68 7.17 -9.71
N ARG A 298 -19.64 7.23 -8.37
CA ARG A 298 -19.01 6.21 -7.50
C ARG A 298 -19.55 4.81 -7.75
N ASP A 299 -20.87 4.63 -7.79
CA ASP A 299 -21.48 3.30 -7.92
C ASP A 299 -21.18 2.66 -9.28
N SER A 300 -21.26 3.45 -10.36
CA SER A 300 -20.95 2.95 -11.70
C SER A 300 -19.47 2.63 -11.86
N VAL A 301 -18.58 3.46 -11.32
CA VAL A 301 -17.13 3.22 -11.35
C VAL A 301 -16.77 2.03 -10.50
N ARG A 302 -17.28 1.92 -9.26
CA ARG A 302 -17.06 0.77 -8.38
C ARG A 302 -17.44 -0.55 -9.06
N LEU A 303 -18.63 -0.62 -9.66
CA LEU A 303 -19.08 -1.82 -10.35
C LEU A 303 -18.16 -2.20 -11.52
N ARG A 304 -17.72 -1.22 -12.31
CA ARG A 304 -16.78 -1.44 -13.43
C ARG A 304 -15.41 -1.91 -12.94
N MET A 305 -14.89 -1.30 -11.89
CA MET A 305 -13.61 -1.68 -11.29
C MET A 305 -13.66 -3.11 -10.74
N LEU A 306 -14.68 -3.46 -9.97
CA LEU A 306 -14.88 -4.81 -9.46
C LEU A 306 -15.00 -5.83 -10.60
N ARG A 307 -15.76 -5.51 -11.64
CA ARG A 307 -15.87 -6.37 -12.81
C ARG A 307 -14.52 -6.60 -13.47
N ARG A 308 -13.74 -5.55 -13.70
CA ARG A 308 -12.40 -5.66 -14.28
C ARG A 308 -11.44 -6.44 -13.38
N MET A 309 -11.47 -6.22 -12.07
CA MET A 309 -10.61 -6.94 -11.12
C MET A 309 -10.92 -8.45 -11.07
N PHE A 310 -12.19 -8.85 -11.08
CA PHE A 310 -12.60 -10.23 -10.83
C PHE A 310 -13.03 -11.01 -12.07
N LEU A 311 -13.68 -10.39 -13.04
CA LEU A 311 -14.23 -11.09 -14.20
C LEU A 311 -13.28 -11.11 -15.40
N GLU A 312 -12.46 -10.11 -15.60
CA GLU A 312 -11.50 -10.11 -16.71
C GLU A 312 -10.29 -11.03 -16.46
N GLN A 313 -10.05 -11.43 -15.20
CA GLN A 313 -9.15 -12.54 -14.90
C GLN A 313 -9.66 -13.89 -15.44
N GLN A 314 -10.97 -14.02 -15.65
CA GLN A 314 -11.60 -15.23 -16.20
C GLN A 314 -11.65 -15.24 -17.74
N ALA A 315 -11.33 -14.14 -18.39
CA ALA A 315 -11.38 -14.01 -19.86
C ALA A 315 -10.08 -14.47 -20.58
N GLY A 316 -9.11 -14.98 -19.85
CA GLY A 316 -8.06 -15.82 -20.46
C GLY A 316 -8.66 -17.17 -20.89
N PRO A 317 -7.99 -17.97 -21.77
CA PRO A 317 -8.49 -19.25 -22.24
C PRO A 317 -8.65 -20.32 -21.17
N GLN A 318 -8.47 -20.00 -19.91
CA GLN A 318 -8.84 -20.82 -18.76
C GLN A 318 -10.27 -20.48 -18.35
N GLN A 319 -11.24 -21.16 -18.95
CA GLN A 319 -12.46 -21.46 -18.21
C GLN A 319 -12.01 -22.02 -16.86
N ILE A 320 -12.36 -21.36 -15.76
CA ILE A 320 -12.37 -22.06 -14.46
C ILE A 320 -13.46 -23.11 -14.63
N MET A 321 -13.09 -24.31 -15.06
CA MET A 321 -13.95 -25.45 -14.90
C MET A 321 -14.08 -25.64 -13.39
N VAL A 322 -15.24 -25.28 -12.87
CA VAL A 322 -15.63 -25.79 -11.54
C VAL A 322 -15.80 -27.29 -11.73
N MET A 323 -14.70 -28.01 -11.55
CA MET A 323 -14.71 -29.45 -11.64
C MET A 323 -15.47 -30.01 -10.45
N THR A 324 -16.39 -30.91 -10.72
CA THR A 324 -16.99 -31.66 -9.61
C THR A 324 -15.94 -32.54 -8.94
N PRO A 325 -16.13 -32.93 -7.66
CA PRO A 325 -15.24 -33.85 -6.99
C PRO A 325 -14.95 -35.14 -7.78
N GLU A 326 -15.93 -35.66 -8.51
CA GLU A 326 -15.80 -36.84 -9.37
C GLU A 326 -14.85 -36.57 -10.55
N GLN A 327 -14.95 -35.39 -11.17
CA GLN A 327 -14.03 -34.99 -12.25
C GLN A 327 -12.61 -34.82 -11.76
N ILE A 328 -12.40 -34.29 -10.56
CA ILE A 328 -11.09 -34.15 -9.93
C ILE A 328 -10.50 -35.54 -9.67
N LYS A 329 -11.30 -36.50 -9.17
CA LYS A 329 -10.89 -37.87 -8.92
C LYS A 329 -10.47 -38.58 -10.21
N ASP A 330 -11.25 -38.44 -11.28
CA ASP A 330 -10.93 -39.01 -12.60
C ASP A 330 -9.57 -38.48 -13.14
N LEU A 331 -9.27 -37.21 -12.96
CA LEU A 331 -7.98 -36.63 -13.34
C LEU A 331 -6.83 -37.08 -12.47
N GLN A 332 -7.07 -37.35 -11.17
CA GLN A 332 -6.07 -37.94 -10.26
C GLN A 332 -5.75 -39.38 -10.66
N ASP A 333 -6.79 -40.17 -10.91
CA ASP A 333 -6.63 -41.59 -11.33
C ASP A 333 -5.90 -41.70 -12.68
N LYS A 334 -6.02 -40.68 -13.53
CA LYS A 334 -5.28 -40.55 -14.80
C LYS A 334 -3.88 -39.94 -14.65
N GLY A 335 -3.46 -39.58 -13.43
CA GLY A 335 -2.15 -38.96 -13.15
C GLY A 335 -1.97 -37.56 -13.75
N GLN A 336 -3.04 -36.89 -14.14
CA GLN A 336 -3.02 -35.56 -14.79
C GLN A 336 -2.97 -34.42 -13.77
N ILE A 337 -3.33 -34.66 -12.51
CA ILE A 337 -3.14 -33.74 -11.38
C ILE A 337 -2.61 -34.49 -10.17
N GLN A 338 -1.72 -33.84 -9.41
CA GLN A 338 -1.26 -34.35 -8.12
C GLN A 338 -1.71 -33.41 -7.03
N PHE A 339 -2.37 -33.96 -6.00
CA PHE A 339 -2.67 -33.19 -4.80
C PHE A 339 -1.45 -33.12 -3.88
N ASN A 340 -1.19 -31.95 -3.30
CA ASN A 340 -0.15 -31.79 -2.31
C ASN A 340 -0.53 -32.57 -1.03
N PRO A 341 0.25 -33.56 -0.61
CA PRO A 341 -0.11 -34.40 0.53
C PRO A 341 -0.06 -33.68 1.90
N ASN A 342 0.40 -32.42 1.95
CA ASN A 342 0.63 -31.70 3.20
C ASN A 342 -0.39 -30.59 3.53
N GLY A 343 -1.53 -30.50 2.86
CA GLY A 343 -2.43 -29.40 3.15
C GLY A 343 -3.87 -29.60 2.71
N GLY A 344 -4.73 -29.98 3.61
CA GLY A 344 -6.17 -29.99 3.45
C GLY A 344 -6.81 -31.38 3.52
N PRO A 345 -8.13 -31.49 3.72
CA PRO A 345 -8.86 -32.74 3.78
C PRO A 345 -8.70 -33.53 2.48
N SER A 346 -8.63 -34.84 2.57
CA SER A 346 -8.57 -35.73 1.41
C SER A 346 -9.82 -35.57 0.53
N LEU A 347 -9.73 -35.91 -0.75
CA LEU A 347 -10.89 -35.86 -1.66
C LEU A 347 -12.07 -36.68 -1.15
N ASP A 348 -11.78 -37.85 -0.54
CA ASP A 348 -12.79 -38.71 0.04
C ASP A 348 -13.48 -38.07 1.27
N GLU A 349 -12.75 -37.31 2.08
CA GLU A 349 -13.30 -36.49 3.17
C GLU A 349 -14.14 -35.34 2.68
N MET A 350 -13.74 -34.67 1.60
CA MET A 350 -14.53 -33.61 0.97
C MET A 350 -15.82 -34.15 0.36
N LEU A 351 -15.76 -35.30 -0.30
CA LEU A 351 -16.94 -36.00 -0.85
C LEU A 351 -17.89 -36.47 0.26
N ALA A 352 -17.38 -36.98 1.37
CA ALA A 352 -18.19 -37.36 2.52
C ALA A 352 -18.88 -36.16 3.18
N GLN A 353 -18.20 -35.02 3.26
CA GLN A 353 -18.76 -33.75 3.77
C GLN A 353 -19.87 -33.20 2.85
N SER A 354 -19.68 -33.27 1.52
CA SER A 354 -20.68 -32.80 0.56
C SER A 354 -21.95 -33.66 0.56
N GLN A 355 -21.83 -34.96 0.83
CA GLN A 355 -22.99 -35.87 0.96
C GLN A 355 -23.77 -35.66 2.26
N ASN A 356 -23.09 -35.28 3.34
CA ASN A 356 -23.75 -34.98 4.62
C ASN A 356 -24.52 -33.65 4.61
N THR A 357 -24.11 -32.67 3.80
CA THR A 357 -24.83 -31.40 3.66
C THR A 357 -26.10 -31.52 2.81
N SER A 358 -26.17 -32.49 1.91
CA SER A 358 -27.37 -32.75 1.11
C SER A 358 -28.50 -33.47 1.88
N ASN A 359 -28.20 -34.08 3.00
CA ASN A 359 -29.19 -34.77 3.83
C ASN A 359 -29.89 -33.88 4.88
N CYS A 360 -29.56 -32.60 4.95
CA CYS A 360 -30.16 -31.66 5.91
C CYS A 360 -31.38 -30.88 5.35
N GLN A 361 -31.94 -31.30 4.21
CA GLN A 361 -33.10 -30.62 3.60
C GLN A 361 -34.48 -31.04 4.18
N ASN A 362 -34.53 -31.90 5.19
CA ASN A 362 -35.77 -32.31 5.87
C ASN A 362 -35.66 -32.26 7.39
N CYS A 363 -35.36 -31.11 7.95
CA CYS A 363 -35.54 -30.89 9.39
C CYS A 363 -36.90 -30.21 9.63
N ASP A 364 -37.90 -31.02 9.99
CA ASP A 364 -39.22 -30.60 10.47
C ASP A 364 -39.26 -30.30 11.98
N GLY A 365 -38.28 -29.65 12.53
CA GLY A 365 -38.35 -29.06 13.87
C GLY A 365 -38.37 -30.00 15.09
N SER A 366 -38.12 -31.30 14.94
CA SER A 366 -38.08 -32.26 16.06
C SER A 366 -36.83 -33.09 16.11
N CYS A 367 -35.68 -32.43 16.46
CA CYS A 367 -34.45 -33.12 16.81
C CYS A 367 -34.15 -32.91 18.29
N GLU A 368 -34.61 -33.87 19.13
CA GLU A 368 -34.00 -34.12 20.45
C GLU A 368 -32.70 -34.91 20.25
N GLY A 369 -31.56 -34.23 20.31
CA GLY A 369 -30.24 -34.86 20.26
C GLY A 369 -29.21 -34.01 19.53
N GLY A 370 -28.61 -33.11 20.23
CA GLY A 370 -27.29 -32.48 20.11
C GLY A 370 -26.65 -32.33 18.74
N CYS A 371 -27.12 -31.44 17.85
CA CYS A 371 -26.31 -30.87 16.78
C CYS A 371 -25.66 -29.60 17.29
N SER A 372 -24.35 -29.62 17.54
CA SER A 372 -23.55 -28.42 17.82
C SER A 372 -23.32 -27.65 16.50
N CYS A 373 -24.21 -26.73 16.18
CA CYS A 373 -23.91 -25.69 15.23
C CYS A 373 -23.09 -24.64 15.94
N GLY A 374 -21.77 -24.69 15.78
CA GLY A 374 -20.85 -23.68 16.28
C GLY A 374 -21.09 -22.35 15.54
N GLY A 375 -21.88 -21.48 16.16
CA GLY A 375 -21.92 -20.08 15.80
C GLY A 375 -20.76 -19.39 16.48
N ASN A 376 -19.86 -18.82 15.70
CA ASN A 376 -18.95 -17.79 16.17
C ASN A 376 -19.58 -16.44 15.88
N HIS A 377 -19.80 -15.72 16.98
CA HIS A 377 -20.05 -14.28 16.99
C HIS A 377 -18.77 -13.50 16.67
#